data_27f94ecabf1538beeae8e74f9f1805ff
#
_entry.id   27f94ecabf1538beeae8e74f9f1805ff
#
_cell.length_a   1.000
_cell.length_b   1.000
_cell.length_c   1.000
_cell.angle_alpha   90.00
_cell.angle_beta   90.00
_cell.angle_gamma   90.00
#
_symmetry.space_group_name_H-M   'P 1'
#
loop_
_entity.id
_entity.type
_entity.pdbx_description
1 polymer ?
#
loop_
_entity_poly.entity_id
_entity_poly.type
_entity_poly.pdbx_seq_one_letter_code
_entity_poly.pdbx_strand_id
1 'polypeptide(L)'
;MKLTRAFAIILYNTVAKRMPKSDAPRSFGARKIRAWCARQMLQSCGQNVNVEKNAVFGRGVTLGNRSGIGINAQVGKHTHIGNDVMMGPDCIIYTVMHNYERTDIPMMDQGYTPVQPVTIGNDVWIGSRVTIMPGVTLGDGCVIGAGAVVTRDVPPYAVVGGVPAKIIRYRKHPQD
;
A
#
# COMPACT_ATOMS: atom_id res chain seq x y z
N MET A 1 9.51 23.37 -8.35
CA MET A 1 9.23 22.12 -7.59
C MET A 1 8.04 22.22 -6.61
N LYS A 2 7.98 23.22 -5.71
CA LYS A 2 6.87 23.35 -4.73
C LYS A 2 5.50 23.59 -5.36
N LEU A 3 5.40 24.43 -6.40
CA LEU A 3 4.13 24.79 -7.06
C LEU A 3 3.51 23.58 -7.82
N THR A 4 4.34 22.81 -8.54
CA THR A 4 3.90 21.60 -9.26
C THR A 4 3.35 20.55 -8.30
N ARG A 5 3.98 20.38 -7.13
CA ARG A 5 3.51 19.45 -6.10
C ARG A 5 2.17 19.90 -5.51
N ALA A 6 2.01 21.18 -5.19
CA ALA A 6 0.75 21.71 -4.68
C ALA A 6 -0.39 21.51 -5.69
N PHE A 7 -0.15 21.82 -6.95
CA PHE A 7 -1.11 21.59 -8.04
C PHE A 7 -1.47 20.10 -8.15
N ALA A 8 -0.48 19.20 -8.12
CA ALA A 8 -0.72 17.76 -8.19
C ALA A 8 -1.58 17.26 -7.01
N ILE A 9 -1.36 17.77 -5.79
CA ILE A 9 -2.17 17.44 -4.61
C ILE A 9 -3.63 17.88 -4.81
N ILE A 10 -3.85 19.11 -5.27
CA ILE A 10 -5.19 19.63 -5.53
C ILE A 10 -5.86 18.78 -6.62
N LEU A 11 -5.22 18.62 -7.77
CA LEU A 11 -5.74 17.83 -8.89
C LEU A 11 -6.07 16.39 -8.47
N TYR A 12 -5.18 15.75 -7.70
CA TYR A 12 -5.41 14.39 -7.22
C TYR A 12 -6.64 14.32 -6.33
N ASN A 13 -6.76 15.20 -5.35
CA ASN A 13 -7.82 15.14 -4.35
C ASN A 13 -9.19 15.63 -4.86
N THR A 14 -9.22 16.49 -5.86
CA THR A 14 -10.49 17.01 -6.42
C THR A 14 -10.99 16.15 -7.58
N VAL A 15 -10.12 15.73 -8.50
CA VAL A 15 -10.49 15.08 -9.76
C VAL A 15 -9.89 13.69 -9.90
N ALA A 16 -8.56 13.56 -9.92
CA ALA A 16 -7.89 12.38 -10.44
C ALA A 16 -8.25 11.08 -9.70
N LYS A 17 -8.33 11.12 -8.36
CA LYS A 17 -8.68 9.93 -7.56
C LYS A 17 -10.13 9.46 -7.77
N ARG A 18 -11.04 10.35 -8.25
CA ARG A 18 -12.44 10.00 -8.52
C ARG A 18 -12.69 9.55 -9.95
N MET A 19 -11.72 9.73 -10.84
CA MET A 19 -11.80 9.25 -12.22
C MET A 19 -12.04 7.74 -12.26
N PRO A 20 -12.58 7.19 -13.37
CA PRO A 20 -12.81 5.76 -13.53
C PRO A 20 -11.56 4.92 -13.23
N LYS A 21 -11.74 3.64 -12.89
CA LYS A 21 -10.62 2.69 -12.72
C LYS A 21 -9.81 2.57 -14.02
N SER A 22 -8.54 2.16 -13.87
CA SER A 22 -7.56 2.20 -14.97
C SER A 22 -7.92 1.31 -16.16
N ASP A 23 -8.63 0.21 -15.92
CA ASP A 23 -9.10 -0.76 -16.94
C ASP A 23 -10.53 -0.51 -17.44
N ALA A 24 -11.18 0.58 -17.02
CA ALA A 24 -12.52 0.91 -17.49
C ALA A 24 -12.51 1.27 -18.99
N PRO A 25 -13.51 0.83 -19.77
CA PRO A 25 -13.61 1.14 -21.20
C PRO A 25 -13.52 2.65 -21.52
N ARG A 26 -14.02 3.50 -20.62
CA ARG A 26 -13.94 4.97 -20.71
C ARG A 26 -13.08 5.52 -19.58
N SER A 27 -11.82 5.08 -19.49
CA SER A 27 -10.91 5.53 -18.43
C SER A 27 -10.41 6.97 -18.61
N PHE A 28 -10.61 7.60 -19.77
CA PHE A 28 -10.20 8.98 -20.07
C PHE A 28 -8.75 9.31 -19.70
N GLY A 29 -7.85 8.33 -19.76
CA GLY A 29 -6.46 8.48 -19.35
C GLY A 29 -6.23 8.55 -17.83
N ALA A 30 -7.20 8.15 -17.02
CA ALA A 30 -7.16 8.22 -15.56
C ALA A 30 -5.88 7.66 -14.95
N ARG A 31 -5.40 6.50 -15.47
CA ARG A 31 -4.12 5.89 -15.04
C ARG A 31 -2.95 6.86 -15.20
N LYS A 32 -2.83 7.51 -16.38
CA LYS A 32 -1.71 8.44 -16.67
C LYS A 32 -1.77 9.67 -15.77
N ILE A 33 -2.97 10.21 -15.55
CA ILE A 33 -3.19 11.40 -14.70
C ILE A 33 -2.86 11.07 -13.26
N ARG A 34 -3.36 9.96 -12.70
CA ARG A 34 -3.06 9.52 -11.33
C ARG A 34 -1.57 9.21 -11.16
N ALA A 35 -0.93 8.53 -12.12
CA ALA A 35 0.50 8.25 -12.07
C ALA A 35 1.34 9.53 -12.11
N TRP A 36 0.94 10.54 -12.90
CA TRP A 36 1.61 11.84 -12.92
C TRP A 36 1.48 12.55 -11.56
N CYS A 37 0.27 12.59 -10.98
CA CYS A 37 0.06 13.15 -9.64
C CYS A 37 0.93 12.43 -8.60
N ALA A 38 0.91 11.10 -8.60
CA ALA A 38 1.69 10.29 -7.67
C ALA A 38 3.19 10.60 -7.73
N ARG A 39 3.76 10.79 -8.92
CA ARG A 39 5.17 11.18 -9.10
C ARG A 39 5.53 12.51 -8.42
N GLN A 40 4.58 13.43 -8.31
CA GLN A 40 4.80 14.70 -7.63
C GLN A 40 4.56 14.62 -6.11
N MET A 41 3.75 13.67 -5.67
CA MET A 41 3.27 13.57 -4.28
C MET A 41 4.10 12.60 -3.44
N LEU A 42 4.49 11.45 -4.00
CA LEU A 42 5.28 10.42 -3.33
C LEU A 42 6.72 10.90 -3.05
N GLN A 43 7.38 10.26 -2.11
CA GLN A 43 8.79 10.50 -1.83
C GLN A 43 9.68 10.04 -2.99
N SER A 44 9.36 8.88 -3.55
CA SER A 44 9.89 8.40 -4.82
C SER A 44 8.83 7.61 -5.56
N CYS A 45 8.88 7.63 -6.89
CA CYS A 45 7.92 6.95 -7.73
C CYS A 45 8.61 6.45 -9.01
N GLY A 46 8.55 5.15 -9.20
CA GLY A 46 9.12 4.47 -10.36
C GLY A 46 8.35 4.70 -11.66
N GLN A 47 8.72 3.94 -12.67
CA GLN A 47 8.09 3.96 -13.99
C GLN A 47 6.94 2.94 -14.08
N ASN A 48 6.00 3.17 -15.00
CA ASN A 48 4.86 2.30 -15.30
C ASN A 48 3.99 1.94 -14.09
N VAL A 49 3.91 2.85 -13.12
CA VAL A 49 3.08 2.66 -11.93
C VAL A 49 1.59 2.77 -12.23
N ASN A 50 0.78 2.13 -11.40
CA ASN A 50 -0.66 2.23 -11.44
C ASN A 50 -1.22 2.63 -10.07
N VAL A 51 -1.67 3.87 -9.92
CA VAL A 51 -2.42 4.30 -8.74
C VAL A 51 -3.89 4.28 -9.11
N GLU A 52 -4.66 3.46 -8.41
CA GLU A 52 -6.05 3.22 -8.75
C GLU A 52 -7.02 4.23 -8.10
N LYS A 53 -8.29 4.13 -8.53
CA LYS A 53 -9.40 4.98 -8.07
C LYS A 53 -9.48 4.97 -6.53
N ASN A 54 -9.71 6.15 -5.95
CA ASN A 54 -9.87 6.39 -4.51
C ASN A 54 -8.68 5.98 -3.63
N ALA A 55 -7.54 5.62 -4.20
CA ALA A 55 -6.35 5.32 -3.39
C ALA A 55 -5.93 6.56 -2.57
N VAL A 56 -5.55 6.32 -1.32
CA VAL A 56 -5.02 7.34 -0.41
C VAL A 56 -3.67 6.87 0.09
N PHE A 57 -2.68 7.76 0.10
CA PHE A 57 -1.35 7.44 0.57
C PHE A 57 -0.77 8.58 1.39
N GLY A 58 -0.04 8.19 2.44
CA GLY A 58 0.55 9.10 3.40
C GLY A 58 1.85 9.76 2.91
N ARG A 59 2.39 10.66 3.73
CA ARG A 59 3.70 11.27 3.49
C ARG A 59 4.81 10.21 3.60
N GLY A 60 5.86 10.33 2.80
CA GLY A 60 7.04 9.46 2.87
C GLY A 60 6.86 8.10 2.18
N VAL A 61 5.74 7.88 1.47
CA VAL A 61 5.51 6.65 0.72
C VAL A 61 6.41 6.61 -0.51
N THR A 62 7.02 5.44 -0.78
CA THR A 62 7.77 5.15 -2.00
C THR A 62 7.09 4.05 -2.80
N LEU A 63 7.16 4.12 -4.13
CA LEU A 63 6.54 3.15 -5.05
C LEU A 63 7.54 2.79 -6.15
N GLY A 64 7.89 1.53 -6.26
CA GLY A 64 8.82 0.99 -7.25
C GLY A 64 8.25 0.91 -8.67
N ASN A 65 9.08 0.45 -9.61
CA ASN A 65 8.68 0.28 -11.01
C ASN A 65 7.59 -0.77 -11.17
N ARG A 66 6.67 -0.58 -12.11
CA ARG A 66 5.58 -1.49 -12.47
C ARG A 66 4.66 -1.88 -11.30
N SER A 67 4.71 -1.14 -10.22
CA SER A 67 3.96 -1.40 -9.00
C SER A 67 2.63 -0.63 -8.96
N GLY A 68 1.67 -1.18 -8.22
CA GLY A 68 0.35 -0.61 -8.10
C GLY A 68 -0.11 -0.35 -6.66
N ILE A 69 -0.91 0.71 -6.49
CA ILE A 69 -1.72 0.95 -5.31
C ILE A 69 -3.17 0.69 -5.72
N GLY A 70 -3.81 -0.28 -5.07
CA GLY A 70 -5.13 -0.80 -5.44
C GLY A 70 -6.28 0.21 -5.28
N ILE A 71 -7.44 -0.16 -5.82
CA ILE A 71 -8.68 0.63 -5.67
C ILE A 71 -9.01 0.76 -4.18
N ASN A 72 -9.40 1.97 -3.73
CA ASN A 72 -9.74 2.31 -2.35
C ASN A 72 -8.62 1.98 -1.33
N ALA A 73 -7.42 1.67 -1.77
CA ALA A 73 -6.33 1.36 -0.85
C ALA A 73 -5.97 2.56 0.03
N GLN A 74 -5.67 2.26 1.30
CA GLN A 74 -5.18 3.24 2.28
C GLN A 74 -3.76 2.86 2.67
N VAL A 75 -2.79 3.65 2.23
CA VAL A 75 -1.37 3.39 2.45
C VAL A 75 -0.81 4.36 3.48
N GLY A 76 -0.41 3.85 4.62
CA GLY A 76 0.15 4.61 5.74
C GLY A 76 1.43 5.37 5.39
N LYS A 77 1.80 6.32 6.26
CA LYS A 77 3.04 7.13 6.12
C LYS A 77 4.28 6.22 6.10
N HIS A 78 5.30 6.61 5.32
CA HIS A 78 6.58 5.88 5.27
C HIS A 78 6.43 4.39 4.93
N THR A 79 5.45 4.03 4.11
CA THR A 79 5.36 2.70 3.49
C THR A 79 6.29 2.65 2.28
N HIS A 80 7.12 1.61 2.21
CA HIS A 80 8.05 1.39 1.10
C HIS A 80 7.56 0.22 0.26
N ILE A 81 7.21 0.49 -1.01
CA ILE A 81 6.70 -0.51 -1.96
C ILE A 81 7.76 -0.73 -3.02
N GLY A 82 8.24 -1.95 -3.16
CA GLY A 82 9.24 -2.40 -4.14
C GLY A 82 8.72 -2.40 -5.58
N ASN A 83 9.42 -3.10 -6.46
CA ASN A 83 9.06 -3.24 -7.87
C ASN A 83 8.10 -4.41 -8.07
N ASP A 84 7.30 -4.36 -9.15
CA ASP A 84 6.42 -5.45 -9.58
C ASP A 84 5.36 -5.86 -8.54
N VAL A 85 4.94 -4.92 -7.69
CA VAL A 85 3.94 -5.19 -6.65
C VAL A 85 2.53 -5.04 -7.21
N MET A 86 1.74 -6.11 -7.09
CA MET A 86 0.30 -6.10 -7.38
C MET A 86 -0.49 -5.99 -6.09
N MET A 87 -1.30 -4.94 -5.96
CA MET A 87 -2.18 -4.73 -4.80
C MET A 87 -3.64 -4.74 -5.23
N GLY A 88 -4.40 -5.65 -4.63
CA GLY A 88 -5.85 -5.75 -4.79
C GLY A 88 -6.59 -4.55 -4.21
N PRO A 89 -7.91 -4.46 -4.44
CA PRO A 89 -8.75 -3.40 -3.89
C PRO A 89 -8.91 -3.51 -2.37
N ASP A 90 -9.26 -2.36 -1.76
CA ASP A 90 -9.65 -2.22 -0.36
C ASP A 90 -8.57 -2.65 0.65
N CYS A 91 -7.29 -2.59 0.27
CA CYS A 91 -6.18 -2.89 1.17
C CYS A 91 -5.91 -1.71 2.11
N ILE A 92 -5.54 -2.03 3.35
CA ILE A 92 -5.17 -1.04 4.37
C ILE A 92 -3.78 -1.38 4.90
N ILE A 93 -2.88 -0.39 4.89
CA ILE A 93 -1.54 -0.50 5.46
C ILE A 93 -1.44 0.52 6.59
N TYR A 94 -1.38 0.03 7.81
CA TYR A 94 -1.17 0.86 8.99
C TYR A 94 0.33 1.01 9.27
N THR A 95 0.72 2.20 9.69
CA THR A 95 2.10 2.49 10.16
C THR A 95 2.10 3.18 11.52
N VAL A 96 0.91 3.40 12.08
CA VAL A 96 0.67 4.04 13.38
C VAL A 96 -0.56 3.39 13.99
N MET A 97 -0.54 3.20 15.30
CA MET A 97 -1.68 2.74 16.10
C MET A 97 -1.93 3.71 17.25
N HIS A 98 -3.09 3.62 17.89
CA HIS A 98 -3.27 4.25 19.19
C HIS A 98 -2.48 3.52 20.27
N ASN A 99 -1.96 4.25 21.26
CA ASN A 99 -1.49 3.64 22.49
C ASN A 99 -2.71 3.18 23.31
N TYR A 100 -2.62 2.00 23.92
CA TYR A 100 -3.73 1.39 24.66
C TYR A 100 -3.28 0.64 25.92
N GLU A 101 -1.99 0.65 26.26
CA GLU A 101 -1.42 -0.16 27.35
C GLU A 101 -1.83 0.35 28.74
N ARG A 102 -2.02 1.65 28.90
CA ARG A 102 -2.42 2.22 30.18
C ARG A 102 -3.91 1.99 30.43
N THR A 103 -4.24 1.60 31.67
CA THR A 103 -5.63 1.34 32.10
C THR A 103 -6.18 2.42 33.02
N ASP A 104 -5.35 3.37 33.41
CA ASP A 104 -5.69 4.49 34.32
C ASP A 104 -6.24 5.73 33.60
N ILE A 105 -6.09 5.79 32.27
CA ILE A 105 -6.65 6.83 31.41
C ILE A 105 -7.32 6.23 30.16
N PRO A 106 -8.32 6.91 29.57
CA PRO A 106 -8.94 6.46 28.33
C PRO A 106 -7.94 6.33 27.18
N MET A 107 -8.13 5.33 26.29
CA MET A 107 -7.24 5.12 25.13
C MET A 107 -7.11 6.35 24.22
N MET A 108 -8.19 7.13 24.07
CA MET A 108 -8.18 8.35 23.26
C MET A 108 -7.19 9.41 23.78
N ASP A 109 -6.87 9.38 25.07
CA ASP A 109 -5.97 10.34 25.73
C ASP A 109 -4.51 9.84 25.75
N GLN A 110 -4.25 8.61 25.35
CA GLN A 110 -2.90 8.02 25.34
C GLN A 110 -2.08 8.38 24.09
N GLY A 111 -2.72 9.00 23.06
CA GLY A 111 -2.06 9.39 21.82
C GLY A 111 -1.77 8.20 20.90
N TYR A 112 -0.70 8.34 20.11
CA TYR A 112 -0.35 7.37 19.06
C TYR A 112 1.05 6.80 19.27
N THR A 113 1.25 5.57 18.76
CA THR A 113 2.59 4.98 18.67
C THR A 113 3.49 5.80 17.74
N PRO A 114 4.81 5.74 17.89
CA PRO A 114 5.72 6.19 16.83
C PRO A 114 5.39 5.52 15.49
N VAL A 115 5.71 6.20 14.39
CA VAL A 115 5.56 5.62 13.06
C VAL A 115 6.46 4.39 12.93
N GLN A 116 5.88 3.27 12.58
CA GLN A 116 6.57 2.01 12.26
C GLN A 116 6.39 1.73 10.76
N PRO A 117 7.41 2.02 9.93
CA PRO A 117 7.32 1.84 8.48
C PRO A 117 6.99 0.40 8.10
N VAL A 118 6.18 0.23 7.05
CA VAL A 118 5.93 -1.06 6.42
C VAL A 118 6.78 -1.15 5.16
N THR A 119 7.47 -2.28 4.98
CA THR A 119 8.28 -2.56 3.79
C THR A 119 7.66 -3.69 2.99
N ILE A 120 7.45 -3.47 1.70
CA ILE A 120 6.95 -4.45 0.75
C ILE A 120 8.05 -4.66 -0.29
N GLY A 121 8.55 -5.88 -0.38
CA GLY A 121 9.60 -6.28 -1.31
C GLY A 121 9.16 -6.25 -2.77
N ASN A 122 9.89 -6.94 -3.62
CA ASN A 122 9.63 -7.00 -5.06
C ASN A 122 8.79 -8.24 -5.40
N ASP A 123 8.06 -8.20 -6.54
CA ASP A 123 7.23 -9.31 -7.04
C ASP A 123 6.22 -9.81 -5.99
N VAL A 124 5.62 -8.89 -5.23
CA VAL A 124 4.65 -9.22 -4.18
C VAL A 124 3.22 -9.11 -4.71
N TRP A 125 2.41 -10.14 -4.43
CA TRP A 125 0.98 -10.08 -4.70
C TRP A 125 0.18 -9.95 -3.40
N ILE A 126 -0.52 -8.84 -3.25
CA ILE A 126 -1.41 -8.56 -2.12
C ILE A 126 -2.86 -8.71 -2.63
N GLY A 127 -3.57 -9.67 -2.08
CA GLY A 127 -4.99 -9.90 -2.38
C GLY A 127 -5.89 -8.76 -1.94
N SER A 128 -7.16 -8.83 -2.29
CA SER A 128 -8.16 -7.81 -1.90
C SER A 128 -8.41 -7.79 -0.39
N ARG A 129 -8.72 -6.62 0.18
CA ARG A 129 -9.10 -6.44 1.60
C ARG A 129 -8.07 -6.96 2.59
N VAL A 130 -6.81 -6.89 2.23
CA VAL A 130 -5.69 -7.22 3.12
C VAL A 130 -5.43 -6.05 4.06
N THR A 131 -5.21 -6.35 5.34
CA THR A 131 -4.74 -5.39 6.34
C THR A 131 -3.31 -5.74 6.73
N ILE A 132 -2.38 -4.77 6.65
CA ILE A 132 -0.99 -4.93 7.08
C ILE A 132 -0.75 -4.03 8.28
N MET A 133 -0.24 -4.62 9.37
CA MET A 133 -0.01 -3.94 10.62
C MET A 133 1.32 -3.17 10.61
N PRO A 134 1.50 -2.17 11.51
CA PRO A 134 2.71 -1.36 11.57
C PRO A 134 3.98 -2.19 11.73
N GLY A 135 5.06 -1.76 11.07
CA GLY A 135 6.39 -2.35 11.18
C GLY A 135 6.60 -3.64 10.39
N VAL A 136 5.56 -4.18 9.74
CA VAL A 136 5.65 -5.45 9.00
C VAL A 136 6.49 -5.31 7.75
N THR A 137 7.32 -6.33 7.49
CA THR A 137 8.06 -6.53 6.25
C THR A 137 7.47 -7.70 5.46
N LEU A 138 7.10 -7.45 4.19
CA LEU A 138 6.76 -8.49 3.22
C LEU A 138 7.98 -8.78 2.36
N GLY A 139 8.50 -10.00 2.43
CA GLY A 139 9.66 -10.44 1.64
C GLY A 139 9.34 -10.56 0.14
N ASP A 140 10.38 -10.55 -0.68
CA ASP A 140 10.26 -10.66 -2.14
C ASP A 140 9.47 -11.90 -2.55
N GLY A 141 8.66 -11.77 -3.59
CA GLY A 141 7.94 -12.89 -4.17
C GLY A 141 6.82 -13.47 -3.31
N CYS A 142 6.48 -12.88 -2.16
CA CYS A 142 5.41 -13.42 -1.30
C CYS A 142 4.01 -13.13 -1.87
N VAL A 143 3.05 -13.92 -1.43
CA VAL A 143 1.63 -13.80 -1.81
C VAL A 143 0.79 -13.70 -0.53
N ILE A 144 0.00 -12.63 -0.45
CA ILE A 144 -0.91 -12.39 0.67
C ILE A 144 -2.34 -12.68 0.21
N GLY A 145 -2.95 -13.69 0.78
CA GLY A 145 -4.32 -14.09 0.48
C GLY A 145 -5.34 -12.99 0.80
N ALA A 146 -6.42 -12.93 0.02
CA ALA A 146 -7.47 -11.94 0.21
C ALA A 146 -8.07 -12.02 1.63
N GLY A 147 -8.37 -10.86 2.24
CA GLY A 147 -8.93 -10.75 3.57
C GLY A 147 -7.95 -11.06 4.72
N ALA A 148 -6.68 -11.28 4.43
CA ALA A 148 -5.68 -11.55 5.48
C ALA A 148 -5.38 -10.33 6.33
N VAL A 149 -5.10 -10.56 7.63
CA VAL A 149 -4.55 -9.56 8.55
C VAL A 149 -3.12 -9.94 8.88
N VAL A 150 -2.16 -9.23 8.30
CA VAL A 150 -0.73 -9.51 8.44
C VAL A 150 -0.18 -8.76 9.64
N THR A 151 0.14 -9.51 10.70
CA THR A 151 0.60 -8.98 11.99
C THR A 151 2.08 -9.21 12.26
N ARG A 152 2.78 -9.95 11.38
CA ARG A 152 4.21 -10.30 11.50
C ARG A 152 4.84 -10.30 10.11
N ASP A 153 6.15 -10.24 10.07
CA ASP A 153 6.92 -10.33 8.84
C ASP A 153 6.60 -11.62 8.07
N VAL A 154 6.56 -11.47 6.74
CA VAL A 154 6.31 -12.57 5.81
C VAL A 154 7.60 -12.90 5.08
N PRO A 155 8.12 -14.13 5.19
CA PRO A 155 9.35 -14.54 4.51
C PRO A 155 9.22 -14.44 2.98
N PRO A 156 10.33 -14.30 2.25
CA PRO A 156 10.32 -14.35 0.79
C PRO A 156 9.64 -15.63 0.27
N TYR A 157 8.90 -15.49 -0.83
CA TYR A 157 8.18 -16.58 -1.52
C TYR A 157 7.10 -17.29 -0.71
N ALA A 158 6.82 -16.86 0.52
CA ALA A 158 5.73 -17.44 1.31
C ALA A 158 4.36 -17.03 0.75
N VAL A 159 3.41 -17.95 0.78
CA VAL A 159 1.99 -17.72 0.54
C VAL A 159 1.30 -17.76 1.90
N VAL A 160 0.73 -16.63 2.30
CA VAL A 160 0.09 -16.48 3.63
C VAL A 160 -1.37 -16.09 3.49
N GLY A 161 -2.17 -16.41 4.52
CA GLY A 161 -3.59 -16.05 4.57
C GLY A 161 -4.17 -16.20 5.95
N GLY A 162 -5.38 -15.68 6.15
CA GLY A 162 -6.14 -15.79 7.40
C GLY A 162 -5.98 -14.57 8.33
N VAL A 163 -6.64 -14.66 9.50
CA VAL A 163 -6.68 -13.62 10.54
C VAL A 163 -6.38 -14.29 11.90
N PRO A 164 -5.17 -14.10 12.48
CA PRO A 164 -3.99 -13.48 11.86
C PRO A 164 -3.43 -14.36 10.72
N ALA A 165 -2.72 -13.71 9.78
CA ALA A 165 -2.13 -14.40 8.64
C ALA A 165 -1.08 -15.42 9.08
N LYS A 166 -1.15 -16.62 8.48
CA LYS A 166 -0.20 -17.72 8.69
C LYS A 166 0.33 -18.22 7.36
N ILE A 167 1.52 -18.79 7.37
CA ILE A 167 2.11 -19.43 6.19
C ILE A 167 1.27 -20.66 5.84
N ILE A 168 0.78 -20.72 4.60
CA ILE A 168 0.05 -21.84 4.04
C ILE A 168 1.02 -22.75 3.29
N ARG A 169 1.92 -22.16 2.50
CA ARG A 169 2.96 -22.84 1.73
C ARG A 169 3.98 -21.83 1.22
N TYR A 170 5.00 -22.32 0.56
CA TYR A 170 5.91 -21.48 -0.24
C TYR A 170 5.60 -21.63 -1.74
N ARG A 171 5.93 -20.61 -2.53
CA ARG A 171 5.93 -20.73 -4.00
C ARG A 171 6.97 -21.77 -4.39
N LYS A 172 6.68 -22.59 -5.41
CA LYS A 172 7.66 -23.51 -5.95
C LYS A 172 8.71 -22.72 -6.76
N HIS A 173 9.97 -23.04 -6.55
CA HIS A 173 11.04 -22.57 -7.42
C HIS A 173 11.02 -23.39 -8.71
N PRO A 174 11.34 -22.81 -9.88
CA PRO A 174 11.36 -23.58 -11.14
C PRO A 174 12.28 -24.81 -11.15
N GLN A 175 13.19 -24.91 -10.16
CA GLN A 175 14.11 -26.05 -9.99
C GLN A 175 13.62 -27.07 -8.93
N ASP A 176 12.49 -26.84 -8.27
CA ASP A 176 11.84 -27.74 -7.32
C ASP A 176 10.78 -28.59 -8.07
#